data_36ffcab4aa9967f4426e8c9f694a730a
#
_entry.id   36ffcab4aa9967f4426e8c9f694a730a
#
_cell.length_a   1.000
_cell.length_b   1.000
_cell.length_c   1.000
_cell.angle_alpha   90.00
_cell.angle_beta   90.00
_cell.angle_gamma   90.00
#
_symmetry.space_group_name_H-M   'P 1'
#
loop_
_entity.id
_entity.type
_entity.pdbx_description
1 polymer ?
#
loop_
_entity_poly.entity_id
_entity_poly.type
_entity_poly.pdbx_seq_one_letter_code
_entity_poly.pdbx_strand_id
1 'polypeptide(L)'
;WDHHAIVAKCALENGKNVADEVPSAMNLEECWELVNLAEQKQLNCMILENCCYDWFEMRTLNMAQHGVFGEIIRAQGAYIHNLDEFWDYYWKNPNGSDPEQLGWRLKYNRENRGDIYATHGLGPVAQALDIHRGDRMALLVAMDTKSVHGKELVEAKTGKPCNDFRN
;
A
#
# COMPACT_ATOMS: atom_id res chain seq x y z
N TRP A 1 7.75 5.54 3.19
CA TRP A 1 6.80 5.75 2.10
C TRP A 1 7.17 6.98 1.26
N ASP A 2 7.38 8.14 1.87
CA ASP A 2 7.62 9.43 1.19
C ASP A 2 8.86 9.46 0.27
N HIS A 3 9.74 8.48 0.39
CA HIS A 3 10.99 8.42 -0.35
C HIS A 3 10.97 7.43 -1.52
N HIS A 4 9.97 6.53 -1.58
CA HIS A 4 9.93 5.48 -2.59
C HIS A 4 9.93 6.06 -4.00
N ALA A 5 8.95 6.88 -4.33
CA ALA A 5 8.87 7.52 -5.65
C ALA A 5 10.09 8.37 -5.98
N ILE A 6 10.63 9.12 -5.01
CA ILE A 6 11.81 9.97 -5.21
C ILE A 6 13.03 9.14 -5.59
N VAL A 7 13.28 8.03 -4.87
CA VAL A 7 14.41 7.13 -5.14
C VAL A 7 14.22 6.39 -6.46
N ALA A 8 13.01 5.89 -6.72
CA ALA A 8 12.65 5.22 -7.96
C ALA A 8 12.86 6.13 -9.17
N LYS A 9 12.39 7.39 -9.11
CA LYS A 9 12.57 8.40 -10.13
C LYS A 9 14.07 8.66 -10.40
N CYS A 10 14.85 8.89 -9.35
CA CYS A 10 16.29 9.10 -9.48
C CYS A 10 16.98 7.91 -10.16
N ALA A 11 16.61 6.67 -9.84
CA ALA A 11 17.16 5.48 -10.47
C ALA A 11 16.81 5.41 -11.96
N LEU A 12 15.56 5.65 -12.34
CA LEU A 12 15.09 5.67 -13.72
C LEU A 12 15.79 6.77 -14.53
N GLU A 13 15.93 7.98 -13.99
CA GLU A 13 16.65 9.10 -14.62
C GLU A 13 18.09 8.72 -14.96
N ASN A 14 18.72 7.91 -14.11
CA ASN A 14 20.08 7.40 -14.29
C ASN A 14 20.17 6.06 -15.04
N GLY A 15 19.12 5.68 -15.77
CA GLY A 15 19.12 4.50 -16.64
C GLY A 15 19.09 3.16 -15.90
N LYS A 16 18.53 3.10 -14.69
CA LYS A 16 18.42 1.88 -13.90
C LYS A 16 17.00 1.35 -13.90
N ASN A 17 16.84 0.04 -13.99
CA ASN A 17 15.57 -0.61 -13.69
C ASN A 17 15.27 -0.48 -12.21
N VAL A 18 13.98 -0.44 -11.86
CA VAL A 18 13.51 -0.26 -10.50
C VAL A 18 12.62 -1.41 -10.08
N ALA A 19 12.84 -1.91 -8.88
CA ALA A 19 11.91 -2.74 -8.13
C ALA A 19 11.63 -2.02 -6.81
N ASP A 20 10.41 -1.54 -6.64
CA ASP A 20 10.04 -0.60 -5.60
C ASP A 20 9.09 -1.23 -4.56
N GLU A 21 9.21 -0.80 -3.33
CA GLU A 21 8.41 -1.31 -2.21
C GLU A 21 7.04 -0.60 -2.15
N VAL A 22 6.08 -1.25 -1.50
CA VAL A 22 4.72 -0.73 -1.26
C VAL A 22 4.74 0.36 -0.17
N PRO A 23 4.05 1.46 -0.42
CA PRO A 23 3.48 1.99 -1.66
C PRO A 23 4.56 2.63 -2.54
N SER A 24 4.53 2.39 -3.83
CA SER A 24 5.51 2.97 -4.77
C SER A 24 5.37 4.48 -4.93
N ALA A 25 4.18 5.02 -4.67
CA ALA A 25 3.88 6.44 -4.79
C ALA A 25 2.83 6.84 -3.75
N MET A 26 2.84 8.11 -3.37
CA MET A 26 1.94 8.68 -2.35
C MET A 26 0.84 9.57 -2.94
N ASN A 27 0.95 9.90 -4.20
CA ASN A 27 -0.01 10.73 -4.92
C ASN A 27 -0.05 10.35 -6.42
N LEU A 28 -1.04 10.88 -7.12
CA LEU A 28 -1.29 10.56 -8.52
C LEU A 28 -0.20 11.11 -9.45
N GLU A 29 0.37 12.25 -9.12
CA GLU A 29 1.45 12.89 -9.86
C GLU A 29 2.68 11.98 -9.88
N GLU A 30 3.09 11.47 -8.74
CA GLU A 30 4.20 10.52 -8.61
C GLU A 30 3.94 9.23 -9.41
N CYS A 31 2.72 8.70 -9.40
CA CYS A 31 2.35 7.54 -10.19
C CYS A 31 2.60 7.80 -11.69
N TRP A 32 2.15 8.93 -12.20
CA TRP A 32 2.35 9.30 -13.61
C TRP A 32 3.82 9.58 -13.94
N GLU A 33 4.54 10.23 -13.05
CA GLU A 33 5.98 10.48 -13.24
C GLU A 33 6.75 9.16 -13.41
N LEU A 34 6.51 8.17 -12.56
CA LEU A 34 7.20 6.87 -12.63
C LEU A 34 6.86 6.14 -13.93
N VAL A 35 5.58 6.07 -14.30
CA VAL A 35 5.15 5.41 -15.54
C VAL A 35 5.74 6.10 -16.76
N ASN A 36 5.58 7.41 -16.88
CA ASN A 36 6.08 8.17 -18.02
C ASN A 36 7.59 8.06 -18.15
N LEU A 37 8.31 8.12 -17.04
CA LEU A 37 9.77 8.06 -17.05
C LEU A 37 10.26 6.66 -17.43
N ALA A 38 9.62 5.61 -16.92
CA ALA A 38 9.93 4.23 -17.28
C ALA A 38 9.71 3.99 -18.78
N GLU A 39 8.61 4.47 -19.34
CA GLU A 39 8.30 4.38 -20.77
C GLU A 39 9.29 5.17 -21.63
N GLN A 40 9.57 6.44 -21.28
CA GLN A 40 10.52 7.30 -22.00
C GLN A 40 11.94 6.71 -22.04
N LYS A 41 12.35 6.10 -20.94
CA LYS A 41 13.69 5.51 -20.80
C LYS A 41 13.74 4.05 -21.27
N GLN A 42 12.60 3.44 -21.59
CA GLN A 42 12.48 2.01 -21.92
C GLN A 42 13.08 1.13 -20.81
N LEU A 43 12.76 1.46 -19.56
CA LEU A 43 13.22 0.75 -18.37
C LEU A 43 12.05 0.06 -17.67
N ASN A 44 12.37 -0.98 -16.90
CA ASN A 44 11.39 -1.64 -16.05
C ASN A 44 11.24 -0.88 -14.73
N CYS A 45 10.02 -0.59 -14.37
CA CYS A 45 9.64 -0.11 -13.05
C CYS A 45 8.51 -1.00 -12.54
N MET A 46 8.74 -1.73 -11.47
CA MET A 46 7.76 -2.66 -10.91
C MET A 46 7.61 -2.48 -9.41
N ILE A 47 6.40 -2.65 -8.92
CA ILE A 47 6.12 -2.73 -7.50
C ILE A 47 6.37 -4.16 -7.00
N LEU A 48 7.00 -4.29 -5.85
CA LEU A 48 7.23 -5.56 -5.17
C LEU A 48 6.06 -5.90 -4.24
N GLU A 49 4.88 -6.10 -4.83
CA GLU A 49 3.67 -6.46 -4.08
C GLU A 49 3.76 -7.91 -3.59
N ASN A 50 4.24 -8.09 -2.37
CA ASN A 50 4.53 -9.40 -1.79
C ASN A 50 3.30 -10.30 -1.67
N CYS A 51 2.11 -9.74 -1.40
CA CYS A 51 0.88 -10.51 -1.28
C CYS A 51 0.44 -11.19 -2.59
N CYS A 52 0.98 -10.78 -3.74
CA CYS A 52 0.77 -11.51 -4.99
C CYS A 52 1.50 -12.87 -5.04
N TYR A 53 2.50 -13.08 -4.18
CA TYR A 53 3.42 -14.21 -4.25
C TYR A 53 3.28 -15.18 -3.08
N ASP A 54 2.32 -14.98 -2.21
CA ASP A 54 1.97 -15.94 -1.19
C ASP A 54 1.36 -17.21 -1.80
N TRP A 55 1.51 -18.33 -1.13
CA TRP A 55 1.10 -19.63 -1.67
C TRP A 55 -0.37 -19.69 -2.06
N PHE A 56 -1.24 -19.06 -1.27
CA PHE A 56 -2.68 -19.05 -1.52
C PHE A 56 -3.02 -18.22 -2.76
N GLU A 57 -2.45 -17.04 -2.89
CA GLU A 57 -2.67 -16.12 -3.99
C GLU A 57 -2.13 -16.67 -5.30
N MET A 58 -0.92 -17.22 -5.28
CA MET A 58 -0.34 -17.88 -6.46
C MET A 58 -1.13 -19.10 -6.91
N ARG A 59 -1.63 -19.89 -5.96
CA ARG A 59 -2.50 -21.03 -6.28
C ARG A 59 -3.81 -20.55 -6.89
N THR A 60 -4.43 -19.52 -6.31
CA THR A 60 -5.68 -18.94 -6.82
C THR A 60 -5.48 -18.39 -8.25
N LEU A 61 -4.40 -17.68 -8.50
CA LEU A 61 -4.04 -17.19 -9.82
C LEU A 61 -3.88 -18.35 -10.83
N ASN A 62 -3.17 -19.40 -10.45
CA ASN A 62 -3.00 -20.58 -11.30
C ASN A 62 -4.34 -21.24 -11.64
N MET A 63 -5.23 -21.37 -10.66
CA MET A 63 -6.58 -21.92 -10.88
C MET A 63 -7.42 -21.03 -11.81
N ALA A 64 -7.33 -19.70 -11.65
CA ALA A 64 -7.98 -18.74 -12.52
C ALA A 64 -7.50 -18.88 -13.97
N GLN A 65 -6.19 -18.92 -14.19
CA GLN A 65 -5.57 -19.07 -15.50
C GLN A 65 -5.91 -20.39 -16.20
N HIS A 66 -6.22 -21.45 -15.45
CA HIS A 66 -6.66 -22.73 -15.97
C HIS A 66 -8.19 -22.87 -16.05
N GLY A 67 -8.93 -21.78 -15.85
CA GLY A 67 -10.38 -21.76 -16.01
C GLY A 67 -11.17 -22.53 -14.94
N VAL A 68 -10.54 -22.88 -13.81
CA VAL A 68 -11.17 -23.68 -12.73
C VAL A 68 -12.41 -22.97 -12.16
N PHE A 69 -12.38 -21.63 -12.13
CA PHE A 69 -13.49 -20.82 -11.63
C PHE A 69 -14.53 -20.46 -12.71
N GLY A 70 -14.26 -20.81 -13.97
CA GLY A 70 -15.04 -20.29 -15.09
C GLY A 70 -14.84 -18.78 -15.28
N GLU A 71 -15.87 -18.08 -15.75
CA GLU A 71 -15.86 -16.63 -15.85
C GLU A 71 -15.94 -15.98 -14.44
N ILE A 72 -14.92 -15.22 -14.08
CA ILE A 72 -14.86 -14.58 -12.77
C ILE A 72 -15.59 -13.24 -12.86
N ILE A 73 -16.74 -13.14 -12.22
CA ILE A 73 -17.57 -11.93 -12.22
C ILE A 73 -17.36 -11.04 -10.99
N ARG A 74 -16.69 -11.55 -9.96
CA ARG A 74 -16.39 -10.82 -8.73
C ARG A 74 -15.19 -11.42 -8.01
N ALA A 75 -14.30 -10.55 -7.53
CA ALA A 75 -13.24 -10.92 -6.61
C ALA A 75 -13.22 -9.96 -5.42
N GLN A 76 -12.68 -10.40 -4.30
CA GLN A 76 -12.52 -9.60 -3.10
C GLN A 76 -11.15 -9.90 -2.49
N GLY A 77 -10.39 -8.84 -2.23
CA GLY A 77 -9.17 -8.87 -1.46
C GLY A 77 -9.30 -8.01 -0.21
N ALA A 78 -8.49 -8.29 0.81
CA ALA A 78 -8.46 -7.51 2.03
C ALA A 78 -7.05 -7.52 2.63
N TYR A 79 -6.71 -6.42 3.31
CA TYR A 79 -5.54 -6.33 4.17
C TYR A 79 -6.00 -5.83 5.54
N ILE A 80 -6.12 -6.76 6.48
CA ILE A 80 -6.72 -6.50 7.79
C ILE A 80 -5.80 -7.06 8.88
N HIS A 81 -5.28 -6.18 9.74
CA HIS A 81 -4.39 -6.55 10.84
C HIS A 81 -4.81 -5.90 12.15
N ASN A 82 -4.62 -6.61 13.25
CA ASN A 82 -4.51 -6.00 14.56
C ASN A 82 -3.05 -5.60 14.80
N LEU A 83 -2.77 -4.30 14.86
CA LEU A 83 -1.43 -3.76 15.03
C LEU A 83 -1.14 -3.29 16.47
N ASP A 84 -2.01 -3.56 17.43
CA ASP A 84 -1.85 -3.11 18.82
C ASP A 84 -0.60 -3.67 19.49
N GLU A 85 -0.26 -4.93 19.17
CA GLU A 85 0.92 -5.62 19.70
C GLU A 85 2.23 -5.07 19.10
N PHE A 86 2.14 -4.37 17.99
CA PHE A 86 3.30 -3.80 17.30
C PHE A 86 3.60 -2.34 17.67
N TRP A 87 3.06 -1.87 18.81
CA TRP A 87 3.26 -0.49 19.24
C TRP A 87 4.72 -0.04 19.19
N ASP A 88 5.61 -0.78 19.80
CA ASP A 88 7.03 -0.43 19.90
C ASP A 88 7.77 -0.49 18.56
N TYR A 89 7.32 -1.33 17.65
CA TYR A 89 7.93 -1.50 16.33
C TYR A 89 7.33 -0.58 15.26
N TYR A 90 6.02 -0.42 15.29
CA TYR A 90 5.27 0.19 14.19
C TYR A 90 4.93 1.66 14.44
N TRP A 91 4.62 2.00 15.68
CA TRP A 91 4.04 3.29 16.04
C TRP A 91 5.01 4.21 16.77
N LYS A 92 5.88 3.66 17.61
CA LYS A 92 6.86 4.39 18.36
C LYS A 92 8.07 4.75 17.51
N ASN A 93 8.63 5.93 17.73
CA ASN A 93 9.92 6.27 17.13
C ASN A 93 11.03 5.43 17.76
N PRO A 94 11.71 4.54 17.02
CA PRO A 94 12.76 3.68 17.58
C PRO A 94 13.98 4.45 18.11
N ASN A 95 14.17 5.69 17.65
CA ASN A 95 15.31 6.55 18.04
C ASN A 95 14.93 7.62 19.03
N GLY A 96 13.68 7.69 19.48
CA GLY A 96 13.17 8.72 20.39
C GLY A 96 12.97 8.21 21.80
N SER A 97 13.53 8.90 22.79
CA SER A 97 13.22 8.71 24.20
C SER A 97 11.94 9.47 24.62
N ASP A 98 11.44 10.34 23.77
CA ASP A 98 10.24 11.14 24.01
C ASP A 98 9.00 10.42 23.46
N PRO A 99 8.02 10.07 24.31
CA PRO A 99 6.75 9.50 23.89
C PRO A 99 5.92 10.43 22.97
N GLU A 100 6.27 11.72 22.88
CA GLU A 100 5.68 12.66 21.92
C GLU A 100 6.29 12.53 20.50
N GLN A 101 7.47 11.94 20.39
CA GLN A 101 8.08 11.66 19.09
C GLN A 101 7.48 10.37 18.53
N LEU A 102 6.32 10.52 17.95
CA LEU A 102 5.61 9.43 17.30
C LEU A 102 6.41 8.91 16.11
N GLY A 103 6.35 7.60 15.87
CA GLY A 103 6.92 6.99 14.68
C GLY A 103 6.35 7.63 13.42
N TRP A 104 7.11 7.63 12.35
CA TRP A 104 6.72 8.25 11.08
C TRP A 104 5.39 7.69 10.51
N ARG A 105 5.09 6.41 10.75
CA ARG A 105 3.83 5.80 10.34
C ARG A 105 2.63 6.39 11.09
N LEU A 106 2.76 6.59 12.39
CA LEU A 106 1.70 7.18 13.20
C LEU A 106 1.48 8.66 12.83
N LYS A 107 2.57 9.38 12.59
CA LYS A 107 2.50 10.76 12.08
C LYS A 107 1.75 10.81 10.75
N TYR A 108 2.09 9.90 9.83
CA TYR A 108 1.40 9.80 8.54
C TYR A 108 -0.10 9.54 8.72
N ASN A 109 -0.50 8.59 9.55
CA ASN A 109 -1.89 8.26 9.82
C ASN A 109 -2.67 9.38 10.52
N ARG A 110 -1.99 10.25 11.24
CA ARG A 110 -2.62 11.47 11.79
C ARG A 110 -2.93 12.51 10.74
N GLU A 111 -2.08 12.65 9.74
CA GLU A 111 -2.13 13.70 8.74
C GLU A 111 -2.92 13.30 7.49
N ASN A 112 -2.95 12.00 7.20
CA ASN A 112 -3.55 11.46 5.98
C ASN A 112 -4.71 10.52 6.29
N ARG A 113 -5.58 10.35 5.30
CA ARG A 113 -6.73 9.46 5.34
C ARG A 113 -6.71 8.56 4.12
N GLY A 114 -6.99 7.28 4.31
CA GLY A 114 -7.02 6.29 3.26
C GLY A 114 -6.22 5.04 3.59
N ASP A 115 -6.37 4.03 2.77
CA ASP A 115 -5.67 2.76 2.89
C ASP A 115 -4.31 2.84 2.17
N ILE A 116 -3.23 2.75 2.94
CA ILE A 116 -1.85 2.84 2.42
C ILE A 116 -1.44 1.53 1.74
N TYR A 117 -2.00 0.42 2.19
CA TYR A 117 -1.66 -0.92 1.72
C TYR A 117 -2.78 -1.57 0.88
N ALA A 118 -3.60 -0.75 0.23
CA ALA A 118 -4.67 -1.23 -0.67
C ALA A 118 -4.15 -2.24 -1.70
N THR A 119 -2.91 -2.11 -2.12
CA THR A 119 -2.26 -3.01 -3.09
C THR A 119 -2.15 -4.45 -2.59
N HIS A 120 -2.04 -4.70 -1.29
CA HIS A 120 -1.99 -6.05 -0.74
C HIS A 120 -3.29 -6.84 -1.00
N GLY A 121 -4.43 -6.18 -0.95
CA GLY A 121 -5.71 -6.80 -1.36
C GLY A 121 -5.95 -6.71 -2.86
N LEU A 122 -5.60 -5.58 -3.47
CA LEU A 122 -5.89 -5.30 -4.87
C LEU A 122 -4.97 -6.04 -5.84
N GLY A 123 -3.69 -6.22 -5.51
CA GLY A 123 -2.71 -6.86 -6.37
C GLY A 123 -3.12 -8.27 -6.81
N PRO A 124 -3.39 -9.21 -5.88
CA PRO A 124 -3.86 -10.55 -6.21
C PRO A 124 -5.19 -10.55 -6.98
N VAL A 125 -6.12 -9.66 -6.62
CA VAL A 125 -7.40 -9.51 -7.34
C VAL A 125 -7.18 -9.04 -8.76
N ALA A 126 -6.33 -8.04 -8.97
CA ALA A 126 -6.00 -7.52 -10.29
C ALA A 126 -5.34 -8.58 -11.18
N GLN A 127 -4.48 -9.42 -10.62
CA GLN A 127 -3.87 -10.54 -11.35
C GLN A 127 -4.90 -11.60 -11.74
N ALA A 128 -5.79 -11.99 -10.83
CA ALA A 128 -6.82 -12.99 -11.08
C ALA A 128 -7.87 -12.55 -12.11
N LEU A 129 -8.13 -11.25 -12.20
CA LEU A 129 -9.06 -10.62 -13.14
C LEU A 129 -8.39 -10.11 -14.43
N ASP A 130 -7.11 -10.40 -14.65
CA ASP A 130 -6.36 -9.92 -15.82
C ASP A 130 -6.43 -8.40 -16.05
N ILE A 131 -6.49 -7.60 -14.98
CA ILE A 131 -6.52 -6.14 -15.09
C ILE A 131 -5.28 -5.65 -15.85
N HIS A 132 -5.49 -4.81 -16.85
CA HIS A 132 -4.51 -4.33 -17.83
C HIS A 132 -3.90 -5.38 -18.77
N ARG A 133 -4.42 -6.62 -18.77
CA ARG A 133 -4.00 -7.68 -19.68
C ARG A 133 -5.14 -8.28 -20.50
N GLY A 134 -6.35 -7.84 -20.30
CA GLY A 134 -7.58 -8.30 -20.93
C GLY A 134 -8.77 -7.54 -20.38
N ASP A 135 -8.73 -7.20 -19.10
CA ASP A 135 -9.74 -6.39 -18.43
C ASP A 135 -9.18 -5.02 -17.99
N ARG A 136 -10.04 -4.16 -17.47
CA ARG A 136 -9.68 -2.81 -17.02
C ARG A 136 -10.54 -2.33 -15.86
N MET A 137 -10.00 -1.47 -15.04
CA MET A 137 -10.78 -0.70 -14.06
C MET A 137 -11.57 0.40 -14.78
N ALA A 138 -12.89 0.37 -14.65
CA ALA A 138 -13.78 1.34 -15.27
C ALA A 138 -14.26 2.40 -14.27
N LEU A 139 -14.41 2.02 -13.01
CA LEU A 139 -14.90 2.88 -11.93
C LEU A 139 -14.23 2.52 -10.61
N LEU A 140 -13.89 3.53 -9.83
CA LEU A 140 -13.46 3.38 -8.44
C LEU A 140 -14.45 4.11 -7.52
N VAL A 141 -14.89 3.44 -6.47
CA VAL A 141 -15.64 4.05 -5.37
C VAL A 141 -14.89 3.76 -4.07
N ALA A 142 -14.55 4.79 -3.34
CA ALA A 142 -13.90 4.67 -2.03
C ALA A 142 -14.88 5.06 -0.93
N MET A 143 -14.91 4.28 0.12
CA MET A 143 -15.66 4.55 1.35
C MET A 143 -14.78 4.24 2.54
N ASP A 144 -14.89 5.04 3.57
CA ASP A 144 -14.18 4.81 4.83
C ASP A 144 -15.10 5.04 6.04
N THR A 145 -14.61 4.67 7.20
CA THR A 145 -15.24 4.98 8.48
C THR A 145 -14.45 6.05 9.23
N LYS A 146 -15.02 6.61 10.29
CA LYS A 146 -14.23 7.44 11.18
C LYS A 146 -13.17 6.58 11.88
N SER A 147 -12.01 7.16 12.12
CA SER A 147 -10.99 6.55 12.96
C SER A 147 -11.44 6.58 14.43
N VAL A 148 -11.41 5.43 15.09
CA VAL A 148 -11.76 5.30 16.50
C VAL A 148 -10.60 4.70 17.28
N HIS A 149 -10.18 3.51 16.91
CA HIS A 149 -9.24 2.70 17.67
C HIS A 149 -7.82 3.31 17.70
N GLY A 150 -7.35 3.84 16.59
CA GLY A 150 -6.03 4.49 16.54
C GLY A 150 -5.88 5.63 17.54
N LYS A 151 -6.93 6.46 17.68
CA LYS A 151 -6.98 7.51 18.69
C LYS A 151 -6.93 6.94 20.11
N GLU A 152 -7.78 5.99 20.42
CA GLU A 152 -7.86 5.35 21.73
C GLU A 152 -6.54 4.68 22.12
N LEU A 153 -5.89 4.01 21.17
CA LEU A 153 -4.59 3.37 21.37
C LEU A 153 -3.50 4.38 21.72
N VAL A 154 -3.41 5.49 20.96
CA VAL A 154 -2.43 6.54 21.22
C VAL A 154 -2.66 7.17 22.60
N GLU A 155 -3.90 7.51 22.95
CA GLU A 155 -4.24 8.07 24.25
C GLU A 155 -3.90 7.10 25.39
N ALA A 156 -4.20 5.81 25.24
CA ALA A 156 -3.89 4.78 26.22
C ALA A 156 -2.36 4.58 26.41
N LYS A 157 -1.60 4.66 25.35
CA LYS A 157 -0.14 4.43 25.38
C LYS A 157 0.66 5.66 25.81
N THR A 158 0.18 6.86 25.51
CA THR A 158 0.90 8.11 25.77
C THR A 158 0.39 8.86 27.00
N GLY A 159 -0.82 8.56 27.46
CA GLY A 159 -1.52 9.30 28.51
C GLY A 159 -1.96 10.72 28.11
N LYS A 160 -1.90 11.06 26.82
CA LYS A 160 -2.22 12.38 26.29
C LYS A 160 -3.39 12.35 25.34
N PRO A 161 -4.28 13.36 25.35
CA PRO A 161 -5.36 13.46 24.39
C PRO A 161 -4.83 13.53 22.94
N CYS A 162 -5.46 12.79 22.03
CA CYS A 162 -5.14 12.79 20.63
C CYS A 162 -6.34 13.26 19.81
N ASN A 163 -6.40 14.54 19.46
CA ASN A 163 -7.58 15.12 18.80
C ASN A 163 -7.53 15.10 17.29
N ASP A 164 -6.36 14.83 16.68
CA ASP A 164 -6.11 15.03 15.24
C ASP A 164 -5.88 13.72 14.48
N PHE A 165 -6.44 12.62 14.95
CA PHE A 165 -6.29 11.34 14.27
C PHE A 165 -7.26 11.25 13.08
N ARG A 166 -6.74 11.10 11.86
CA ARG A 166 -7.53 11.04 10.63
C ARG A 166 -7.74 9.63 10.10
N ASN A 167 -6.86 8.70 10.49
CA ASN A 167 -6.94 7.28 10.14
C ASN A 167 -7.20 6.40 11.35
#